data_665a97337d1744a30aaa031965b7312b
#
_entry.id   665a97337d1744a30aaa031965b7312b
#
_cell.length_a   1.000
_cell.length_b   1.000
_cell.length_c   1.000
_cell.angle_alpha   90.00
_cell.angle_beta   90.00
_cell.angle_gamma   90.00
#
_symmetry.space_group_name_H-M   'P 1'
#
loop_
_entity.id
_entity.type
_entity.pdbx_description
1 polymer ?
#
loop_
_entity_poly.entity_id
_entity_poly.type
_entity_poly.pdbx_seq_one_letter_code
_entity_poly.pdbx_strand_id
1 'polypeptide(L)'
;MEQPELIPHLFRTEFSKIVAVLCKLFGISHMEIAEDIASETFLSALESWSYKGIPENPTAWLYTVAKNKARNYLRRNHLFREKIAGQVKNSFSENQEIEIDLSDKNITDSQLQMLFAICHPSISAEAQIGLSLRILCGFGIDEIANAFLTNKETINKRLFRAKEKLRLEKVQIIPIQNDFLPEAEISIRLETVLTTLYLLFNEGYYSESRDAVLREDLCAEAMRLTRLLMENKQ
;
A
#
# COMPACT_ATOMS: atom_id res chain seq x y z
N MET A 1 13.83 21.36 5.48
CA MET A 1 12.78 21.25 4.44
C MET A 1 11.67 22.20 4.83
N GLU A 2 11.26 23.09 3.96
CA GLU A 2 10.15 24.00 4.24
C GLU A 2 8.82 23.24 4.26
N GLN A 3 7.83 23.72 5.03
CA GLN A 3 6.53 23.06 5.21
C GLN A 3 5.83 22.62 3.90
N PRO A 4 5.90 23.40 2.80
CA PRO A 4 5.26 23.01 1.53
C PRO A 4 5.84 21.75 0.86
N GLU A 5 7.09 21.40 1.15
CA GLU A 5 7.76 20.24 0.52
C GLU A 5 7.70 18.97 1.38
N LEU A 6 7.54 19.12 2.70
CA LEU A 6 7.58 17.99 3.63
C LEU A 6 6.39 17.04 3.45
N ILE A 7 5.15 17.55 3.37
CA ILE A 7 3.96 16.69 3.27
C ILE A 7 3.93 15.92 1.94
N PRO A 8 4.22 16.52 0.77
CA PRO A 8 4.36 15.76 -0.48
C PRO A 8 5.44 14.69 -0.41
N HIS A 9 6.57 14.97 0.23
CA HIS A 9 7.63 13.98 0.44
C HIS A 9 7.16 12.81 1.31
N LEU A 10 6.57 13.11 2.48
CA LEU A 10 6.03 12.09 3.37
C LEU A 10 4.89 11.30 2.73
N PHE A 11 4.05 11.93 1.90
CA PHE A 11 3.02 11.21 1.15
C PHE A 11 3.63 10.15 0.24
N ARG A 12 4.69 10.48 -0.48
CA ARG A 12 5.37 9.53 -1.37
C ARG A 12 6.04 8.38 -0.62
N THR A 13 6.63 8.67 0.54
CA THR A 13 7.44 7.68 1.28
C THR A 13 6.62 6.85 2.27
N GLU A 14 5.56 7.42 2.88
CA GLU A 14 4.86 6.78 3.99
C GLU A 14 3.46 6.26 3.62
N PHE A 15 2.81 6.84 2.59
CA PHE A 15 1.46 6.42 2.18
C PHE A 15 1.38 4.92 1.87
N SER A 16 2.27 4.44 1.02
CA SER A 16 2.31 3.03 0.62
C SER A 16 2.59 2.07 1.78
N LYS A 17 3.39 2.50 2.73
CA LYS A 17 3.72 1.73 3.94
C LYS A 17 2.47 1.54 4.81
N ILE A 18 1.73 2.63 5.05
CA ILE A 18 0.47 2.60 5.80
C ILE A 18 -0.54 1.70 5.08
N VAL A 19 -0.72 1.88 3.77
CA VAL A 19 -1.67 1.09 2.98
C VAL A 19 -1.33 -0.39 3.04
N ALA A 20 -0.06 -0.78 2.87
CA ALA A 20 0.36 -2.18 2.89
C ALA A 20 0.05 -2.86 4.23
N VAL A 21 0.36 -2.20 5.36
CA VAL A 21 0.06 -2.73 6.70
C VAL A 21 -1.45 -2.85 6.93
N LEU A 22 -2.23 -1.85 6.50
CA LEU A 22 -3.69 -1.88 6.64
C LEU A 22 -4.33 -2.93 5.72
N CYS A 23 -3.83 -3.13 4.50
CA CYS A 23 -4.30 -4.19 3.61
C CYS A 23 -3.98 -5.58 4.18
N LYS A 24 -2.82 -5.77 4.81
CA LYS A 24 -2.50 -7.02 5.53
C LYS A 24 -3.50 -7.29 6.66
N LEU A 25 -3.91 -6.25 7.37
CA LEU A 25 -4.86 -6.34 8.48
C LEU A 25 -6.30 -6.57 8.02
N PHE A 26 -6.76 -5.85 6.99
CA PHE A 26 -8.16 -5.87 6.54
C PHE A 26 -8.43 -6.91 5.44
N GLY A 27 -7.37 -7.38 4.78
CA GLY A 27 -7.43 -8.15 3.55
C GLY A 27 -7.51 -7.28 2.29
N ILE A 28 -7.10 -7.85 1.16
CA ILE A 28 -7.05 -7.16 -0.15
C ILE A 28 -8.42 -6.67 -0.61
N SER A 29 -9.50 -7.34 -0.16
CA SER A 29 -10.89 -6.95 -0.45
C SER A 29 -11.27 -5.56 0.10
N HIS A 30 -10.50 -5.05 1.06
CA HIS A 30 -10.72 -3.75 1.73
C HIS A 30 -9.61 -2.75 1.41
N MET A 31 -8.94 -2.93 0.27
CA MET A 31 -7.85 -2.07 -0.19
C MET A 31 -8.26 -0.60 -0.27
N GLU A 32 -9.47 -0.31 -0.76
CA GLU A 32 -10.00 1.06 -0.84
C GLU A 32 -10.10 1.72 0.54
N ILE A 33 -10.53 0.95 1.55
CA ILE A 33 -10.61 1.44 2.93
C ILE A 33 -9.22 1.74 3.50
N ALA A 34 -8.23 0.92 3.16
CA ALA A 34 -6.85 1.16 3.56
C ALA A 34 -6.30 2.44 2.91
N GLU A 35 -6.59 2.67 1.62
CA GLU A 35 -6.23 3.90 0.89
C GLU A 35 -6.95 5.12 1.48
N ASP A 36 -8.24 5.01 1.82
CA ASP A 36 -9.03 6.07 2.43
C ASP A 36 -8.46 6.48 3.80
N ILE A 37 -8.18 5.51 4.67
CA ILE A 37 -7.58 5.76 5.99
C ILE A 37 -6.21 6.44 5.84
N ALA A 38 -5.38 5.98 4.91
CA ALA A 38 -4.10 6.61 4.64
C ALA A 38 -4.30 8.06 4.14
N SER A 39 -5.18 8.29 3.16
CA SER A 39 -5.49 9.62 2.62
C SER A 39 -6.00 10.57 3.71
N GLU A 40 -6.95 10.12 4.54
CA GLU A 40 -7.47 10.90 5.66
C GLU A 40 -6.40 11.20 6.72
N THR A 41 -5.38 10.33 6.86
CA THR A 41 -4.25 10.57 7.76
C THR A 41 -3.44 11.77 7.30
N PHE A 42 -3.16 11.86 6.00
CA PHE A 42 -2.45 12.99 5.41
C PHE A 42 -3.28 14.28 5.39
N LEU A 43 -4.59 14.18 5.18
CA LEU A 43 -5.49 15.34 5.35
C LEU A 43 -5.45 15.88 6.79
N SER A 44 -5.47 15.00 7.77
CA SER A 44 -5.33 15.39 9.19
C SER A 44 -3.98 16.04 9.48
N ALA A 45 -2.91 15.64 8.79
CA ALA A 45 -1.59 16.28 8.88
C ALA A 45 -1.63 17.71 8.30
N LEU A 46 -2.19 17.85 7.08
CA LEU A 46 -2.35 19.16 6.45
C LEU A 46 -3.11 20.15 7.34
N GLU A 47 -4.23 19.72 7.91
CA GLU A 47 -5.03 20.53 8.80
C GLU A 47 -4.29 20.86 10.12
N SER A 48 -3.79 19.82 10.80
CA SER A 48 -3.20 19.98 12.13
C SER A 48 -1.89 20.76 12.11
N TRP A 49 -1.01 20.48 11.16
CA TRP A 49 0.31 21.09 11.12
C TRP A 49 0.30 22.54 10.67
N SER A 50 -0.74 22.95 9.93
CA SER A 50 -0.94 24.36 9.57
C SER A 50 -1.18 25.26 10.78
N TYR A 51 -1.79 24.74 11.86
CA TYR A 51 -2.10 25.51 13.06
C TYR A 51 -1.19 25.22 14.24
N LYS A 52 -0.77 23.94 14.41
CA LYS A 52 0.00 23.50 15.58
C LYS A 52 1.50 23.39 15.32
N GLY A 53 1.91 23.57 14.06
CA GLY A 53 3.28 23.31 13.62
C GLY A 53 3.53 21.82 13.37
N ILE A 54 4.68 21.55 12.73
CA ILE A 54 5.13 20.21 12.42
C ILE A 54 5.59 19.55 13.72
N PRO A 55 5.15 18.29 14.01
CA PRO A 55 5.63 17.56 15.18
C PRO A 55 7.12 17.22 15.06
N GLU A 56 7.78 16.97 16.18
CA GLU A 56 9.20 16.60 16.23
C GLU A 56 9.48 15.35 15.39
N ASN A 57 8.57 14.37 15.40
CA ASN A 57 8.63 13.18 14.55
C ASN A 57 7.36 13.05 13.70
N PRO A 58 7.35 13.62 12.47
CA PRO A 58 6.19 13.61 11.58
C PRO A 58 5.72 12.20 11.20
N THR A 59 6.65 11.27 10.95
CA THR A 59 6.35 9.88 10.58
C THR A 59 5.64 9.15 11.72
N ALA A 60 6.15 9.26 12.95
CA ALA A 60 5.52 8.65 14.12
C ALA A 60 4.11 9.21 14.37
N TRP A 61 3.91 10.50 14.12
CA TRP A 61 2.60 11.15 14.22
C TRP A 61 1.63 10.56 13.18
N LEU A 62 2.04 10.44 11.91
CA LEU A 62 1.24 9.83 10.86
C LEU A 62 0.84 8.39 11.21
N TYR A 63 1.79 7.59 11.70
CA TYR A 63 1.51 6.22 12.10
C TYR A 63 0.52 6.13 13.27
N THR A 64 0.64 7.04 14.23
CA THR A 64 -0.31 7.12 15.37
C THR A 64 -1.72 7.45 14.89
N VAL A 65 -1.86 8.44 14.01
CA VAL A 65 -3.16 8.82 13.44
C VAL A 65 -3.76 7.69 12.60
N ALA A 66 -2.96 7.04 11.75
CA ALA A 66 -3.40 5.92 10.94
C ALA A 66 -3.89 4.74 11.81
N LYS A 67 -3.14 4.39 12.88
CA LYS A 67 -3.57 3.37 13.87
C LYS A 67 -4.91 3.70 14.49
N ASN A 68 -5.09 4.94 14.94
CA ASN A 68 -6.33 5.37 15.59
C ASN A 68 -7.53 5.32 14.63
N LYS A 69 -7.35 5.77 13.38
CA LYS A 69 -8.40 5.70 12.34
C LYS A 69 -8.74 4.24 12.01
N ALA A 70 -7.76 3.36 11.86
CA ALA A 70 -7.94 1.94 11.59
C ALA A 70 -8.67 1.23 12.73
N ARG A 71 -8.29 1.49 13.99
CA ARG A 71 -9.00 0.96 15.18
C ARG A 71 -10.46 1.42 15.23
N ASN A 72 -10.71 2.70 14.94
CA ASN A 72 -12.07 3.25 14.88
C ASN A 72 -12.91 2.62 13.77
N TYR A 73 -12.30 2.35 12.61
CA TYR A 73 -12.96 1.63 11.52
C TYR A 73 -13.35 0.20 11.95
N LEU A 74 -12.40 -0.56 12.51
CA LEU A 74 -12.64 -1.93 12.96
C LEU A 74 -13.73 -1.99 14.03
N ARG A 75 -13.69 -1.10 15.01
CA ARG A 75 -14.71 -1.03 16.07
C ARG A 75 -16.10 -0.72 15.51
N ARG A 76 -16.21 0.24 14.58
CA ARG A 76 -17.51 0.55 13.93
C ARG A 76 -18.02 -0.64 13.11
N ASN A 77 -17.14 -1.30 12.38
CA ASN A 77 -17.52 -2.44 11.54
C ASN A 77 -17.96 -3.66 12.37
N HIS A 78 -17.30 -3.91 13.51
CA HIS A 78 -17.70 -4.95 14.46
C HIS A 78 -19.08 -4.67 15.05
N LEU A 79 -19.32 -3.47 15.57
CA LEU A 79 -20.62 -3.05 16.11
C LEU A 79 -21.75 -3.13 15.07
N PHE A 80 -21.45 -2.81 13.80
CA PHE A 80 -22.41 -2.90 12.71
C PHE A 80 -22.77 -4.36 12.38
N ARG A 81 -21.78 -5.25 12.34
CA ARG A 81 -22.01 -6.69 12.13
C ARG A 81 -22.81 -7.32 13.26
N GLU A 82 -22.54 -6.99 14.52
CA GLU A 82 -23.29 -7.47 15.67
C GLU A 82 -24.76 -7.01 15.63
N LYS A 83 -25.03 -5.75 15.27
CA LYS A 83 -26.39 -5.21 15.16
C LYS A 83 -27.21 -5.86 14.05
N ILE A 84 -26.58 -6.21 12.91
CA ILE A 84 -27.30 -6.83 11.77
C ILE A 84 -27.45 -8.34 11.96
N ALA A 85 -26.44 -9.01 12.51
CA ALA A 85 -26.44 -10.47 12.61
C ALA A 85 -27.37 -11.00 13.71
N GLY A 86 -27.87 -10.16 14.63
CA GLY A 86 -28.83 -10.56 15.68
C GLY A 86 -28.43 -11.78 16.52
N GLN A 87 -27.33 -12.39 16.23
CA GLN A 87 -26.80 -13.61 16.81
C GLN A 87 -25.30 -13.67 16.68
N VAL A 88 -24.56 -13.10 17.59
CA VAL A 88 -23.28 -13.69 18.01
C VAL A 88 -23.05 -13.26 19.45
N LYS A 89 -23.41 -14.14 20.35
CA LYS A 89 -22.88 -14.12 21.72
C LYS A 89 -21.39 -14.47 21.65
N ASN A 90 -20.58 -13.61 22.28
CA ASN A 90 -19.28 -13.90 22.85
C ASN A 90 -18.17 -14.43 21.92
N SER A 91 -17.28 -13.53 21.49
CA SER A 91 -15.84 -13.85 21.52
C SER A 91 -14.87 -12.69 21.22
N PHE A 92 -15.29 -11.45 21.36
CA PHE A 92 -14.27 -10.39 21.55
C PHE A 92 -14.62 -9.68 22.86
N SER A 93 -13.83 -9.95 23.91
CA SER A 93 -13.88 -9.14 25.12
C SER A 93 -13.61 -7.69 24.73
N GLU A 94 -14.38 -6.76 25.26
CA GLU A 94 -14.29 -5.31 25.06
C GLU A 94 -12.89 -4.71 25.27
N ASN A 95 -11.90 -5.51 25.68
CA ASN A 95 -10.55 -5.16 26.05
C ASN A 95 -9.45 -5.72 25.15
N GLN A 96 -9.73 -6.40 24.04
CA GLN A 96 -8.65 -6.73 23.10
C GLN A 96 -8.37 -5.51 22.23
N GLU A 97 -7.41 -4.68 22.67
CA GLU A 97 -6.81 -3.66 21.81
C GLU A 97 -6.19 -4.37 20.60
N ILE A 98 -6.73 -4.12 19.42
CA ILE A 98 -6.13 -4.59 18.17
C ILE A 98 -4.80 -3.84 18.02
N GLU A 99 -3.70 -4.56 18.25
CA GLU A 99 -2.37 -4.01 18.07
C GLU A 99 -2.07 -3.93 16.57
N ILE A 100 -1.90 -2.71 16.08
CA ILE A 100 -1.49 -2.45 14.69
C ILE A 100 -0.01 -2.14 14.72
N ASP A 101 0.80 -3.10 14.26
CA ASP A 101 2.25 -2.95 14.21
C ASP A 101 2.68 -2.19 12.95
N LEU A 102 3.22 -0.99 13.13
CA LEU A 102 3.85 -0.15 12.11
C LEU A 102 5.36 -0.02 12.36
N SER A 103 6.00 -1.08 12.86
CA SER A 103 7.45 -1.19 12.88
C SER A 103 8.01 -1.36 11.48
N ASP A 104 9.27 -0.95 11.26
CA ASP A 104 9.94 -1.04 9.97
C ASP A 104 9.93 -2.47 9.41
N LYS A 105 10.13 -3.47 10.28
CA LYS A 105 10.08 -4.88 9.92
C LYS A 105 8.70 -5.28 9.38
N ASN A 106 7.64 -4.98 10.12
CA ASN A 106 6.29 -5.36 9.70
C ASN A 106 5.81 -4.57 8.47
N ILE A 107 6.21 -3.30 8.33
CA ILE A 107 5.97 -2.50 7.13
C ILE A 107 6.59 -3.18 5.92
N THR A 108 7.85 -3.54 6.03
CA THR A 108 8.65 -4.22 5.02
C THR A 108 8.02 -5.52 4.56
N ASP A 109 7.71 -6.41 5.52
CA ASP A 109 7.05 -7.69 5.26
C ASP A 109 5.68 -7.48 4.60
N SER A 110 4.93 -6.49 5.07
CA SER A 110 3.60 -6.16 4.53
C SER A 110 3.67 -5.66 3.08
N GLN A 111 4.65 -4.83 2.75
CA GLN A 111 4.85 -4.33 1.39
C GLN A 111 5.21 -5.46 0.42
N LEU A 112 6.10 -6.37 0.81
CA LEU A 112 6.46 -7.53 -0.03
C LEU A 112 5.28 -8.48 -0.20
N GLN A 113 4.58 -8.84 0.87
CA GLN A 113 3.41 -9.70 0.82
C GLN A 113 2.31 -9.09 -0.06
N MET A 114 2.10 -7.78 0.04
CA MET A 114 1.15 -7.04 -0.79
C MET A 114 1.56 -7.04 -2.26
N LEU A 115 2.85 -6.85 -2.56
CA LEU A 115 3.39 -6.89 -3.92
C LEU A 115 3.12 -8.26 -4.57
N PHE A 116 3.40 -9.35 -3.85
CA PHE A 116 3.11 -10.71 -4.33
C PHE A 116 1.60 -10.97 -4.48
N ALA A 117 0.76 -10.44 -3.60
CA ALA A 117 -0.69 -10.58 -3.71
C ALA A 117 -1.25 -9.82 -4.92
N ILE A 118 -0.74 -8.63 -5.23
CA ILE A 118 -1.12 -7.85 -6.42
C ILE A 118 -0.66 -8.55 -7.71
N CYS A 119 0.50 -9.20 -7.70
CA CYS A 119 1.00 -9.96 -8.85
C CYS A 119 0.28 -11.30 -9.04
N HIS A 120 -1.01 -11.38 -8.70
CA HIS A 120 -1.82 -12.58 -8.86
C HIS A 120 -2.16 -12.84 -10.34
N PRO A 121 -2.05 -14.09 -10.84
CA PRO A 121 -2.23 -14.42 -12.27
C PRO A 121 -3.66 -14.22 -12.79
N SER A 122 -4.64 -13.97 -11.93
CA SER A 122 -6.01 -13.67 -12.35
C SER A 122 -6.17 -12.32 -13.06
N ILE A 123 -5.23 -11.40 -12.92
CA ILE A 123 -5.23 -10.09 -13.58
C ILE A 123 -4.06 -9.98 -14.56
N SER A 124 -4.20 -9.13 -15.58
CA SER A 124 -3.15 -8.98 -16.61
C SER A 124 -1.88 -8.34 -16.05
N ALA A 125 -0.74 -8.63 -16.68
CA ALA A 125 0.57 -8.09 -16.27
C ALA A 125 0.57 -6.55 -16.17
N GLU A 126 -0.05 -5.85 -17.14
CA GLU A 126 -0.15 -4.39 -17.09
C GLU A 126 -1.00 -3.91 -15.90
N ALA A 127 -2.02 -4.68 -15.50
CA ALA A 127 -2.82 -4.34 -14.34
C ALA A 127 -2.05 -4.60 -13.03
N GLN A 128 -1.28 -5.69 -12.97
CA GLN A 128 -0.40 -6.01 -11.85
C GLN A 128 0.64 -4.90 -11.64
N ILE A 129 1.35 -4.51 -12.71
CA ILE A 129 2.33 -3.41 -12.67
C ILE A 129 1.66 -2.10 -12.27
N GLY A 130 0.54 -1.74 -12.93
CA GLY A 130 -0.18 -0.50 -12.63
C GLY A 130 -0.69 -0.40 -11.19
N LEU A 131 -1.21 -1.50 -10.62
CA LEU A 131 -1.61 -1.55 -9.21
C LEU A 131 -0.41 -1.43 -8.27
N SER A 132 0.69 -2.12 -8.58
CA SER A 132 1.91 -2.06 -7.77
C SER A 132 2.48 -0.63 -7.74
N LEU A 133 2.56 0.03 -8.88
CA LEU A 133 2.99 1.43 -8.97
C LEU A 133 2.06 2.35 -8.16
N ARG A 134 0.73 2.15 -8.26
CA ARG A 134 -0.26 2.97 -7.55
C ARG A 134 -0.20 2.81 -6.05
N ILE A 135 -0.23 1.55 -5.57
CA ILE A 135 -0.48 1.22 -4.17
C ILE A 135 0.81 1.17 -3.36
N LEU A 136 1.88 0.59 -3.94
CA LEU A 136 3.13 0.38 -3.23
C LEU A 136 4.17 1.46 -3.50
N CYS A 137 4.08 2.13 -4.64
CA CYS A 137 5.05 3.13 -5.05
C CYS A 137 4.51 4.57 -5.01
N GLY A 138 3.20 4.74 -4.73
CA GLY A 138 2.57 6.05 -4.57
C GLY A 138 2.44 6.86 -5.86
N PHE A 139 2.53 6.21 -7.03
CA PHE A 139 2.38 6.89 -8.32
C PHE A 139 0.98 7.48 -8.50
N GLY A 140 0.91 8.69 -9.04
CA GLY A 140 -0.33 9.29 -9.51
C GLY A 140 -0.86 8.59 -10.77
N ILE A 141 -2.17 8.72 -11.02
CA ILE A 141 -2.78 8.14 -12.23
C ILE A 141 -2.15 8.71 -13.50
N ASP A 142 -1.74 9.99 -13.47
CA ASP A 142 -1.06 10.66 -14.58
C ASP A 142 0.31 10.06 -14.86
N GLU A 143 1.08 9.82 -13.80
CA GLU A 143 2.41 9.22 -13.91
C GLU A 143 2.31 7.80 -14.46
N ILE A 144 1.32 7.01 -14.00
CA ILE A 144 1.07 5.67 -14.53
C ILE A 144 0.61 5.73 -16.00
N ALA A 145 -0.27 6.66 -16.34
CA ALA A 145 -0.76 6.83 -17.71
C ALA A 145 0.39 7.17 -18.68
N ASN A 146 1.30 8.06 -18.26
CA ASN A 146 2.49 8.41 -19.03
C ASN A 146 3.45 7.21 -19.17
N ALA A 147 3.71 6.46 -18.08
CA ALA A 147 4.56 5.28 -18.12
C ALA A 147 4.04 4.18 -19.06
N PHE A 148 2.72 4.05 -19.18
CA PHE A 148 2.07 3.10 -20.09
C PHE A 148 1.70 3.70 -21.47
N LEU A 149 2.12 4.93 -21.78
CA LEU A 149 1.79 5.66 -23.02
C LEU A 149 0.28 5.61 -23.33
N THR A 150 -0.56 5.85 -22.33
CA THR A 150 -2.02 5.77 -22.41
C THR A 150 -2.69 6.95 -21.69
N ASN A 151 -4.02 6.97 -21.64
CA ASN A 151 -4.77 8.02 -20.96
C ASN A 151 -5.23 7.62 -19.54
N LYS A 152 -5.52 8.62 -18.71
CA LYS A 152 -5.99 8.47 -17.32
C LYS A 152 -7.23 7.58 -17.18
N GLU A 153 -8.18 7.71 -18.11
CA GLU A 153 -9.43 6.94 -18.06
C GLU A 153 -9.18 5.45 -18.23
N THR A 154 -8.27 5.09 -19.14
CA THR A 154 -7.86 3.71 -19.39
C THR A 154 -7.20 3.13 -18.15
N ILE A 155 -6.29 3.87 -17.51
CA ILE A 155 -5.64 3.45 -16.25
C ILE A 155 -6.67 3.28 -15.15
N ASN A 156 -7.54 4.28 -14.91
CA ASN A 156 -8.57 4.18 -13.88
C ASN A 156 -9.46 2.94 -14.07
N LYS A 157 -9.95 2.70 -15.29
CA LYS A 157 -10.77 1.52 -15.60
C LYS A 157 -9.99 0.21 -15.40
N ARG A 158 -8.71 0.17 -15.78
CA ARG A 158 -7.84 -0.99 -15.62
C ARG A 158 -7.62 -1.31 -14.13
N LEU A 159 -7.25 -0.31 -13.34
CA LEU A 159 -7.01 -0.49 -11.90
C LEU A 159 -8.28 -0.87 -11.14
N PHE A 160 -9.41 -0.24 -11.48
CA PHE A 160 -10.70 -0.59 -10.91
C PHE A 160 -11.07 -2.06 -11.15
N ARG A 161 -11.01 -2.50 -12.43
CA ARG A 161 -11.30 -3.89 -12.80
C ARG A 161 -10.36 -4.89 -12.12
N ALA A 162 -9.09 -4.52 -11.98
CA ALA A 162 -8.10 -5.37 -11.33
C ALA A 162 -8.41 -5.53 -9.83
N LYS A 163 -8.71 -4.43 -9.11
CA LYS A 163 -9.13 -4.47 -7.70
C LYS A 163 -10.37 -5.35 -7.52
N GLU A 164 -11.39 -5.15 -8.37
CA GLU A 164 -12.61 -5.97 -8.34
C GLU A 164 -12.31 -7.46 -8.57
N LYS A 165 -11.45 -7.77 -9.53
CA LYS A 165 -11.07 -9.16 -9.82
C LYS A 165 -10.36 -9.81 -8.64
N LEU A 166 -9.39 -9.14 -8.03
CA LEU A 166 -8.69 -9.63 -6.83
C LEU A 166 -9.66 -9.84 -5.67
N ARG A 167 -10.66 -8.96 -5.52
CA ARG A 167 -11.73 -9.07 -4.51
C ARG A 167 -12.61 -10.30 -4.75
N LEU A 168 -13.06 -10.52 -5.98
CA LEU A 168 -13.91 -11.66 -6.36
C LEU A 168 -13.20 -12.99 -6.18
N GLU A 169 -11.90 -13.05 -6.54
CA GLU A 169 -11.06 -14.23 -6.35
C GLU A 169 -10.63 -14.44 -4.88
N LYS A 170 -11.02 -13.51 -3.99
CA LYS A 170 -10.69 -13.55 -2.55
C LYS A 170 -9.20 -13.73 -2.30
N VAL A 171 -8.37 -13.07 -3.11
CA VAL A 171 -6.91 -13.14 -2.99
C VAL A 171 -6.50 -12.73 -1.58
N GLN A 172 -5.64 -13.53 -0.96
CA GLN A 172 -5.14 -13.27 0.39
C GLN A 172 -3.72 -12.72 0.36
N ILE A 173 -3.42 -11.88 1.34
CA ILE A 173 -2.05 -11.42 1.59
C ILE A 173 -1.44 -12.43 2.56
N ILE A 174 -0.58 -13.29 2.06
CA ILE A 174 0.04 -14.39 2.81
C ILE A 174 1.55 -14.19 2.92
N PRO A 175 2.17 -14.68 3.99
CA PRO A 175 3.63 -14.69 4.12
C PRO A 175 4.28 -15.46 2.97
N ILE A 176 5.34 -14.89 2.38
CA ILE A 176 6.04 -15.49 1.23
C ILE A 176 6.76 -16.79 1.62
N GLN A 177 7.14 -16.92 2.89
CA GLN A 177 7.87 -18.08 3.45
C GLN A 177 6.98 -19.29 3.79
N ASN A 178 5.69 -19.22 3.54
CA ASN A 178 4.78 -20.32 3.82
C ASN A 178 4.63 -21.20 2.58
N ASP A 179 4.63 -22.52 2.79
CA ASP A 179 4.40 -23.59 1.79
C ASP A 179 2.99 -23.53 1.13
N PHE A 180 2.29 -22.41 1.27
CA PHE A 180 0.94 -22.23 0.73
C PHE A 180 0.88 -21.88 -0.76
N LEU A 181 2.00 -21.44 -1.36
CA LEU A 181 2.05 -21.14 -2.79
C LEU A 181 2.91 -22.21 -3.51
N PRO A 182 2.41 -22.79 -4.62
CA PRO A 182 3.23 -23.65 -5.48
C PRO A 182 4.45 -22.87 -6.01
N GLU A 183 5.62 -23.52 -6.07
CA GLU A 183 6.86 -22.92 -6.59
C GLU A 183 6.69 -22.29 -7.99
N ALA A 184 5.90 -22.93 -8.85
CA ALA A 184 5.59 -22.40 -10.19
C ALA A 184 4.84 -21.07 -10.12
N GLU A 185 3.91 -20.91 -9.18
CA GLU A 185 3.16 -19.66 -9.00
C GLU A 185 4.04 -18.57 -8.41
N ILE A 186 4.91 -18.89 -7.47
CA ILE A 186 5.91 -17.96 -6.93
C ILE A 186 6.81 -17.42 -8.04
N SER A 187 7.29 -18.30 -8.95
CA SER A 187 8.16 -17.91 -10.07
C SER A 187 7.47 -16.94 -11.03
N ILE A 188 6.20 -17.19 -11.39
CA ILE A 188 5.42 -16.32 -12.28
C ILE A 188 5.21 -14.95 -11.62
N ARG A 189 4.84 -14.93 -10.35
CA ARG A 189 4.65 -13.68 -9.60
C ARG A 189 5.96 -12.92 -9.43
N LEU A 190 7.06 -13.63 -9.21
CA LEU A 190 8.39 -13.04 -9.04
C LEU A 190 8.84 -12.27 -10.29
N GLU A 191 8.58 -12.80 -11.50
CA GLU A 191 8.89 -12.10 -12.76
C GLU A 191 8.19 -10.76 -12.83
N THR A 192 6.90 -10.71 -12.49
CA THR A 192 6.14 -9.45 -12.46
C THR A 192 6.62 -8.51 -11.36
N VAL A 193 6.97 -9.03 -10.19
CA VAL A 193 7.56 -8.27 -9.09
C VAL A 193 8.86 -7.60 -9.55
N LEU A 194 9.76 -8.35 -10.17
CA LEU A 194 11.03 -7.81 -10.67
C LEU A 194 10.82 -6.76 -11.76
N THR A 195 9.86 -6.97 -12.66
CA THR A 195 9.48 -5.99 -13.67
C THR A 195 8.96 -4.70 -13.03
N THR A 196 8.13 -4.80 -12.00
CA THR A 196 7.61 -3.64 -11.26
C THR A 196 8.74 -2.86 -10.58
N LEU A 197 9.67 -3.55 -9.93
CA LEU A 197 10.82 -2.92 -9.27
C LEU A 197 11.76 -2.25 -10.29
N TYR A 198 11.96 -2.88 -11.45
CA TYR A 198 12.71 -2.29 -12.55
C TYR A 198 12.05 -1.00 -13.07
N LEU A 199 10.74 -1.01 -13.30
CA LEU A 199 10.01 0.17 -13.76
C LEU A 199 10.03 1.29 -12.72
N LEU A 200 9.91 0.96 -11.44
CA LEU A 200 10.02 1.92 -10.35
C LEU A 200 11.40 2.59 -10.33
N PHE A 201 12.46 1.79 -10.46
CA PHE A 201 13.83 2.30 -10.51
C PHE A 201 14.06 3.18 -11.74
N ASN A 202 13.58 2.73 -12.90
CA ASN A 202 13.74 3.45 -14.17
C ASN A 202 13.00 4.79 -14.16
N GLU A 203 11.78 4.87 -13.61
CA GLU A 203 11.04 6.12 -13.45
C GLU A 203 11.76 7.08 -12.49
N GLY A 204 12.41 6.54 -11.46
CA GLY A 204 13.25 7.34 -10.56
C GLY A 204 14.49 7.90 -11.23
N TYR A 205 15.05 7.18 -12.19
CA TYR A 205 16.31 7.54 -12.86
C TYR A 205 16.09 8.39 -14.14
N TYR A 206 15.00 8.14 -14.89
CA TYR A 206 14.69 8.78 -16.17
C TYR A 206 13.30 9.42 -16.19
N SER A 207 12.95 10.23 -15.20
CA SER A 207 11.65 10.91 -15.25
C SER A 207 11.60 11.96 -16.36
N GLU A 208 11.06 11.60 -17.54
CA GLU A 208 10.83 12.54 -18.66
C GLU A 208 9.68 13.54 -18.36
N SER A 209 8.87 13.27 -17.34
CA SER A 209 7.66 14.05 -17.06
C SER A 209 7.89 15.36 -16.31
N ARG A 210 9.11 15.67 -15.86
CA ARG A 210 9.50 16.95 -15.24
C ARG A 210 10.98 17.20 -15.45
N ASP A 211 11.32 18.48 -15.76
CA ASP A 211 12.69 18.96 -15.87
C ASP A 211 13.63 18.36 -14.80
N ALA A 212 14.42 17.39 -15.22
CA ALA A 212 15.70 16.94 -14.70
C ALA A 212 15.93 16.93 -13.17
N VAL A 213 15.01 16.42 -12.37
CA VAL A 213 15.34 16.04 -10.99
C VAL A 213 15.21 14.54 -10.85
N LEU A 214 16.37 13.88 -10.66
CA LEU A 214 16.45 12.48 -10.25
C LEU A 214 15.52 12.27 -9.05
N ARG A 215 14.54 11.39 -9.17
CA ARG A 215 13.66 11.03 -8.06
C ARG A 215 14.37 9.98 -7.21
N GLU A 216 15.33 10.42 -6.42
CA GLU A 216 16.16 9.56 -5.57
C GLU A 216 15.33 8.71 -4.61
N ASP A 217 14.18 9.24 -4.16
CA ASP A 217 13.22 8.55 -3.31
C ASP A 217 12.68 7.25 -3.94
N LEU A 218 12.37 7.27 -5.24
CA LEU A 218 11.88 6.10 -5.97
C LEU A 218 12.99 5.08 -6.21
N CYS A 219 14.18 5.55 -6.58
CA CYS A 219 15.34 4.68 -6.74
C CYS A 219 15.71 3.99 -5.42
N ALA A 220 15.71 4.75 -4.31
CA ALA A 220 16.00 4.21 -2.98
C ALA A 220 14.95 3.18 -2.55
N GLU A 221 13.67 3.43 -2.81
CA GLU A 221 12.57 2.51 -2.49
C GLU A 221 12.66 1.23 -3.34
N ALA A 222 12.92 1.33 -4.65
CA ALA A 222 13.13 0.17 -5.51
C ALA A 222 14.32 -0.69 -5.03
N MET A 223 15.44 -0.05 -4.69
CA MET A 223 16.62 -0.75 -4.15
C MET A 223 16.32 -1.39 -2.79
N ARG A 224 15.57 -0.70 -1.92
CA ARG A 224 15.16 -1.23 -0.62
C ARG A 224 14.31 -2.48 -0.78
N LEU A 225 13.26 -2.43 -1.60
CA LEU A 225 12.37 -3.57 -1.85
C LEU A 225 13.11 -4.74 -2.52
N THR A 226 14.03 -4.44 -3.45
CA THR A 226 14.86 -5.47 -4.09
C THR A 226 15.75 -6.18 -3.07
N ARG A 227 16.40 -5.43 -2.17
CA ARG A 227 17.23 -6.01 -1.09
C ARG A 227 16.42 -6.93 -0.20
N LEU A 228 15.23 -6.50 0.20
CA LEU A 228 14.33 -7.30 1.03
C LEU A 228 13.88 -8.58 0.34
N LEU A 229 13.62 -8.52 -0.96
CA LEU A 229 13.30 -9.70 -1.76
C LEU A 229 14.47 -10.69 -1.79
N MET A 230 15.71 -10.19 -1.79
CA MET A 230 16.92 -11.03 -1.76
C MET A 230 17.15 -11.66 -0.38
N GLU A 231 16.92 -10.92 0.70
CA GLU A 231 17.10 -11.38 2.08
C GLU A 231 16.05 -12.43 2.48
N ASN A 232 14.84 -12.39 1.92
CA ASN A 232 13.78 -13.37 2.17
C ASN A 232 13.96 -14.71 1.41
N LYS A 233 15.03 -14.88 0.64
CA LYS A 233 15.36 -16.16 -0.05
C LYS A 233 16.07 -17.17 0.85
N GLN A 234 16.25 -16.90 2.14
CA GLN A 234 16.77 -17.85 3.12
C GLN A 234 15.62 -18.38 3.97
#